data_478835c98ea6d830abb90772ab6698e2
#
_entry.id   478835c98ea6d830abb90772ab6698e2
#
_cell.length_a   1.000
_cell.length_b   1.000
_cell.length_c   1.000
_cell.angle_alpha   90.00
_cell.angle_beta   90.00
_cell.angle_gamma   90.00
#
_symmetry.space_group_name_H-M   'P 1'
#
loop_
_entity.id
_entity.type
_entity.pdbx_description
1 polymer ?
#
loop_
_entity_poly.entity_id
_entity_poly.type
_entity_poly.pdbx_seq_one_letter_code
_entity_poly.pdbx_strand_id
1 'polypeptide(L)'
;INKTYRVSRSLLQELGREPTEQELADALEMPIEKVREILKVSSDPISLDTPIGEEDDSHLGDFIKDDSIVGPEDAAAYSMLQEQISKLLGTLTEREQRVLTLRFGLDDGRTRTLEEVGKEFNVTRERIRQIEAKALRKLRHPSRARMLNGYDVL
;
A
#
# COMPACT_ATOMS: atom_id res chain seq x y z
N ILE A 1 -5.02 -28.17 14.80
CA ILE A 1 -3.72 -28.65 14.33
C ILE A 1 -3.47 -30.07 14.86
N ASN A 2 -3.34 -30.31 16.18
CA ASN A 2 -3.02 -31.64 16.73
C ASN A 2 -4.03 -32.75 16.34
N LYS A 3 -5.34 -32.43 16.27
CA LYS A 3 -6.36 -33.38 15.81
C LYS A 3 -6.16 -33.73 14.33
N THR A 4 -5.86 -32.74 13.51
CA THR A 4 -5.60 -32.91 12.06
C THR A 4 -4.38 -33.80 11.82
N TYR A 5 -3.29 -33.56 12.56
CA TYR A 5 -2.11 -34.42 12.49
C TYR A 5 -2.38 -35.88 12.86
N ARG A 6 -3.15 -36.14 13.92
CA ARG A 6 -3.49 -37.50 14.33
C ARG A 6 -4.35 -38.21 13.25
N VAL A 7 -5.35 -37.52 12.72
CA VAL A 7 -6.23 -38.09 11.68
C VAL A 7 -5.46 -38.31 10.37
N SER A 8 -4.59 -37.37 9.98
CA SER A 8 -3.71 -37.53 8.81
C SER A 8 -2.83 -38.75 8.93
N ARG A 9 -2.23 -38.97 10.11
CA ARG A 9 -1.38 -40.14 10.37
C ARG A 9 -2.16 -41.45 10.38
N SER A 10 -3.39 -41.45 10.91
CA SER A 10 -4.28 -42.63 10.87
C SER A 10 -4.67 -42.99 9.43
N LEU A 11 -5.08 -41.99 8.64
CA LEU A 11 -5.43 -42.18 7.24
C LEU A 11 -4.22 -42.62 6.40
N LEU A 12 -3.02 -42.12 6.68
CA LEU A 12 -1.79 -42.54 6.03
C LEU A 12 -1.53 -44.05 6.24
N GLN A 13 -1.79 -44.56 7.45
CA GLN A 13 -1.65 -45.99 7.76
C GLN A 13 -2.73 -46.85 7.11
N GLU A 14 -3.97 -46.34 6.99
CA GLU A 14 -5.08 -47.07 6.36
C GLU A 14 -4.99 -47.09 4.84
N LEU A 15 -4.64 -45.95 4.23
CA LEU A 15 -4.59 -45.79 2.76
C LEU A 15 -3.26 -46.17 2.13
N GLY A 16 -2.19 -46.23 2.91
CA GLY A 16 -0.82 -46.48 2.40
C GLY A 16 -0.23 -45.30 1.56
N ARG A 17 -0.93 -44.16 1.51
CA ARG A 17 -0.54 -42.93 0.84
C ARG A 17 -1.00 -41.71 1.65
N GLU A 18 -0.46 -40.55 1.33
CA GLU A 18 -0.95 -39.31 1.93
C GLU A 18 -2.43 -39.07 1.62
N PRO A 19 -3.24 -38.71 2.64
CA PRO A 19 -4.66 -38.41 2.45
C PRO A 19 -4.82 -37.10 1.68
N THR A 20 -5.84 -37.05 0.84
CA THR A 20 -6.25 -35.83 0.16
C THR A 20 -6.93 -34.86 1.13
N GLU A 21 -6.99 -33.57 0.77
CA GLU A 21 -7.70 -32.56 1.58
C GLU A 21 -9.17 -32.92 1.82
N GLN A 22 -9.81 -33.59 0.83
CA GLN A 22 -11.20 -34.04 0.94
C GLN A 22 -11.34 -35.15 1.97
N GLU A 23 -10.48 -36.18 1.92
CA GLU A 23 -10.47 -37.28 2.86
C GLU A 23 -10.21 -36.81 4.30
N LEU A 24 -9.34 -35.80 4.45
CA LEU A 24 -9.13 -35.16 5.74
C LEU A 24 -10.37 -34.38 6.22
N ALA A 25 -11.05 -33.68 5.31
CA ALA A 25 -12.25 -32.93 5.62
C ALA A 25 -13.38 -33.85 6.10
N ASP A 26 -13.58 -34.97 5.39
CA ASP A 26 -14.59 -35.97 5.72
C ASP A 26 -14.28 -36.65 7.07
N ALA A 27 -13.03 -37.05 7.31
CA ALA A 27 -12.61 -37.68 8.56
C ALA A 27 -12.63 -36.73 9.78
N LEU A 28 -12.44 -35.43 9.54
CA LEU A 28 -12.49 -34.40 10.58
C LEU A 28 -13.90 -33.83 10.80
N GLU A 29 -14.85 -34.17 9.94
CA GLU A 29 -16.21 -33.60 9.89
C GLU A 29 -16.20 -32.07 9.79
N MET A 30 -15.31 -31.52 8.91
CA MET A 30 -15.09 -30.09 8.76
C MET A 30 -15.14 -29.68 7.28
N PRO A 31 -15.52 -28.42 6.98
CA PRO A 31 -15.43 -27.88 5.62
C PRO A 31 -13.99 -27.92 5.10
N ILE A 32 -13.83 -28.21 3.80
CA ILE A 32 -12.52 -28.31 3.14
C ILE A 32 -11.70 -27.01 3.24
N GLU A 33 -12.37 -25.86 3.18
CA GLU A 33 -11.72 -24.53 3.33
C GLU A 33 -11.00 -24.42 4.67
N LYS A 34 -11.62 -24.93 5.74
CA LYS A 34 -11.06 -24.89 7.08
C LYS A 34 -9.88 -25.86 7.24
N VAL A 35 -9.91 -27.00 6.55
CA VAL A 35 -8.78 -27.93 6.49
C VAL A 35 -7.60 -27.29 5.77
N ARG A 36 -7.83 -26.58 4.66
CA ARG A 36 -6.79 -25.84 3.94
C ARG A 36 -6.14 -24.76 4.79
N GLU A 37 -6.94 -24.00 5.55
CA GLU A 37 -6.39 -23.00 6.48
C GLU A 37 -5.50 -23.64 7.55
N ILE A 38 -5.97 -24.76 8.15
CA ILE A 38 -5.20 -25.49 9.16
C ILE A 38 -3.88 -26.01 8.60
N LEU A 39 -3.89 -26.57 7.38
CA LEU A 39 -2.69 -27.07 6.73
C LEU A 39 -1.69 -25.95 6.42
N LYS A 40 -2.15 -24.79 5.97
CA LYS A 40 -1.30 -23.61 5.74
C LYS A 40 -0.63 -23.10 7.02
N VAL A 41 -1.37 -23.07 8.13
CA VAL A 41 -0.84 -22.62 9.43
C VAL A 41 0.06 -23.68 10.09
N SER A 42 -0.10 -24.95 9.69
CA SER A 42 0.62 -26.10 10.25
C SER A 42 1.98 -26.35 9.59
N SER A 43 2.31 -25.64 8.51
CA SER A 43 3.63 -25.77 7.89
C SER A 43 4.69 -25.17 8.82
N ASP A 44 5.78 -25.93 9.02
CA ASP A 44 6.92 -25.45 9.80
C ASP A 44 7.59 -24.27 9.09
N PRO A 45 8.06 -23.25 9.83
CA PRO A 45 8.79 -22.15 9.23
C PRO A 45 10.11 -22.64 8.64
N ILE A 46 10.41 -22.16 7.44
CA ILE A 46 11.69 -22.46 6.75
C ILE A 46 12.70 -21.37 7.15
N SER A 47 13.96 -21.79 7.41
CA SER A 47 15.03 -20.82 7.70
C SER A 47 15.32 -19.95 6.48
N LEU A 48 15.52 -18.65 6.71
CA LEU A 48 15.96 -17.72 5.67
C LEU A 48 17.41 -18.01 5.22
N ASP A 49 18.21 -18.67 6.05
CA ASP A 49 19.57 -19.09 5.73
C ASP A 49 19.62 -20.41 4.95
N THR A 50 18.47 -20.96 4.55
CA THR A 50 18.45 -22.17 3.71
C THR A 50 19.13 -21.88 2.38
N PRO A 51 20.20 -22.62 2.00
CA PRO A 51 20.88 -22.41 0.73
C PRO A 51 19.97 -22.75 -0.45
N ILE A 52 20.05 -22.00 -1.53
CA ILE A 52 19.30 -22.21 -2.77
C ILE A 52 20.32 -22.44 -3.90
N GLY A 53 20.23 -23.60 -4.53
CA GLY A 53 21.13 -24.00 -5.61
C GLY A 53 22.24 -24.96 -5.16
N GLU A 54 23.18 -25.24 -6.05
CA GLU A 54 24.32 -26.14 -5.80
C GLU A 54 25.53 -25.39 -5.21
N GLU A 55 25.54 -24.06 -5.24
CA GLU A 55 26.60 -23.22 -4.70
C GLU A 55 26.08 -22.53 -3.42
N ASP A 56 26.87 -22.59 -2.33
CA ASP A 56 26.50 -22.08 -0.98
C ASP A 56 26.39 -20.54 -0.88
N ASP A 57 26.47 -19.82 -2.01
CA ASP A 57 26.53 -18.35 -2.03
C ASP A 57 25.15 -17.66 -2.01
N SER A 58 24.03 -18.41 -2.18
CA SER A 58 22.68 -17.85 -2.24
C SER A 58 21.76 -18.45 -1.19
N HIS A 59 21.11 -17.63 -0.40
CA HIS A 59 20.17 -18.03 0.65
C HIS A 59 18.75 -17.61 0.32
N LEU A 60 17.75 -18.30 0.89
CA LEU A 60 16.33 -18.01 0.69
C LEU A 60 15.99 -16.53 1.01
N GLY A 61 16.64 -15.97 2.02
CA GLY A 61 16.46 -14.58 2.43
C GLY A 61 16.80 -13.56 1.34
N ASP A 62 17.75 -13.86 0.43
CA ASP A 62 18.19 -12.96 -0.63
C ASP A 62 17.13 -12.75 -1.71
N PHE A 63 16.17 -13.67 -1.82
CA PHE A 63 15.07 -13.62 -2.80
C PHE A 63 13.79 -13.00 -2.24
N ILE A 64 13.74 -12.71 -0.95
CA ILE A 64 12.54 -12.11 -0.33
C ILE A 64 12.62 -10.59 -0.48
N LYS A 65 11.69 -10.05 -1.29
CA LYS A 65 11.55 -8.61 -1.49
C LYS A 65 11.02 -7.93 -0.24
N ASP A 66 11.59 -6.80 0.14
CA ASP A 66 11.02 -5.92 1.15
C ASP A 66 9.96 -5.01 0.51
N ASP A 67 8.69 -5.33 0.73
CA ASP A 67 7.56 -4.54 0.23
C ASP A 67 7.21 -3.34 1.12
N SER A 68 7.90 -3.17 2.26
CA SER A 68 7.69 -2.03 3.16
C SER A 68 8.48 -0.79 2.76
N ILE A 69 9.54 -0.97 2.00
CA ILE A 69 10.41 0.11 1.51
C ILE A 69 9.99 0.52 0.11
N VAL A 70 9.76 1.82 -0.07
CA VAL A 70 9.48 2.39 -1.40
C VAL A 70 10.69 2.18 -2.31
N GLY A 71 10.47 1.58 -3.48
CA GLY A 71 11.53 1.37 -4.46
C GLY A 71 12.17 2.68 -4.95
N PRO A 72 13.43 2.65 -5.41
CA PRO A 72 14.13 3.85 -5.86
C PRO A 72 13.43 4.53 -7.05
N GLU A 73 12.78 3.78 -7.92
CA GLU A 73 12.00 4.32 -9.05
C GLU A 73 10.80 5.11 -8.55
N ASP A 74 10.03 4.55 -7.62
CA ASP A 74 8.85 5.19 -7.03
C ASP A 74 9.25 6.42 -6.19
N ALA A 75 10.36 6.34 -5.45
CA ALA A 75 10.89 7.45 -4.69
C ALA A 75 11.32 8.61 -5.61
N ALA A 76 11.96 8.30 -6.73
CA ALA A 76 12.35 9.29 -7.73
C ALA A 76 11.10 9.91 -8.39
N ALA A 77 10.14 9.09 -8.80
CA ALA A 77 8.88 9.57 -9.40
C ALA A 77 8.12 10.50 -8.44
N TYR A 78 8.04 10.13 -7.16
CA TYR A 78 7.41 10.95 -6.13
C TYR A 78 8.14 12.29 -5.92
N SER A 79 9.48 12.29 -5.90
CA SER A 79 10.28 13.51 -5.79
C SER A 79 10.06 14.44 -6.99
N MET A 80 10.03 13.88 -8.20
CA MET A 80 9.73 14.64 -9.42
C MET A 80 8.32 15.21 -9.40
N LEU A 81 7.34 14.45 -8.93
CA LEU A 81 5.95 14.93 -8.78
C LEU A 81 5.87 16.10 -7.80
N GLN A 82 6.55 16.02 -6.65
CA GLN A 82 6.62 17.12 -5.68
C GLN A 82 7.20 18.38 -6.29
N GLU A 83 8.27 18.25 -7.06
CA GLU A 83 8.90 19.40 -7.74
C GLU A 83 7.94 20.03 -8.77
N GLN A 84 7.23 19.21 -9.55
CA GLN A 84 6.24 19.70 -10.51
C GLN A 84 5.06 20.40 -9.82
N ILE A 85 4.55 19.83 -8.73
CA ILE A 85 3.50 20.47 -7.92
C ILE A 85 3.98 21.83 -7.39
N SER A 86 5.21 21.89 -6.86
CA SER A 86 5.80 23.13 -6.37
C SER A 86 5.89 24.21 -7.47
N LYS A 87 6.36 23.83 -8.67
CA LYS A 87 6.40 24.74 -9.84
C LYS A 87 5.01 25.23 -10.24
N LEU A 88 4.00 24.34 -10.22
CA LEU A 88 2.60 24.69 -10.53
C LEU A 88 2.01 25.65 -9.51
N LEU A 89 2.24 25.40 -8.23
CA LEU A 89 1.80 26.28 -7.14
C LEU A 89 2.43 27.66 -7.25
N GLY A 90 3.69 27.76 -7.65
CA GLY A 90 4.39 29.02 -7.92
C GLY A 90 3.74 29.87 -9.03
N THR A 91 2.87 29.29 -9.88
CA THR A 91 2.11 30.07 -10.88
C THR A 91 0.85 30.74 -10.34
N LEU A 92 0.47 30.45 -9.09
CA LEU A 92 -0.64 31.05 -8.39
C LEU A 92 -0.21 32.30 -7.63
N THR A 93 -1.19 33.08 -7.14
CA THR A 93 -0.87 34.15 -6.20
C THR A 93 -0.46 33.55 -4.86
N GLU A 94 0.40 34.22 -4.13
CA GLU A 94 0.90 33.79 -2.81
C GLU A 94 -0.24 33.35 -1.86
N ARG A 95 -1.34 34.08 -1.87
CA ARG A 95 -2.51 33.75 -1.05
C ARG A 95 -3.21 32.47 -1.51
N GLU A 96 -3.35 32.24 -2.82
CA GLU A 96 -3.95 31.03 -3.37
C GLU A 96 -3.04 29.82 -3.11
N GLN A 97 -1.73 29.99 -3.29
CA GLN A 97 -0.73 28.96 -3.01
C GLN A 97 -0.79 28.56 -1.54
N ARG A 98 -0.71 29.49 -0.63
CA ARG A 98 -0.71 29.23 0.83
C ARG A 98 -2.00 28.54 1.28
N VAL A 99 -3.16 28.94 0.76
CA VAL A 99 -4.44 28.27 1.04
C VAL A 99 -4.42 26.81 0.60
N LEU A 100 -3.94 26.50 -0.62
CA LEU A 100 -3.83 25.10 -1.10
C LEU A 100 -2.83 24.30 -0.28
N THR A 101 -1.65 24.88 0.01
CA THR A 101 -0.62 24.22 0.81
C THR A 101 -1.14 23.77 2.17
N LEU A 102 -1.81 24.65 2.89
CA LEU A 102 -2.38 24.35 4.19
C LEU A 102 -3.57 23.39 4.10
N ARG A 103 -4.43 23.56 3.10
CA ARG A 103 -5.63 22.75 2.92
C ARG A 103 -5.30 21.28 2.65
N PHE A 104 -4.30 21.04 1.77
CA PHE A 104 -3.88 19.71 1.36
C PHE A 104 -2.67 19.17 2.13
N GLY A 105 -2.09 19.95 3.04
CA GLY A 105 -0.94 19.54 3.86
C GLY A 105 0.33 19.30 3.04
N LEU A 106 0.59 20.13 2.03
CA LEU A 106 1.70 19.91 1.10
C LEU A 106 3.08 20.18 1.71
N ASP A 107 3.16 20.93 2.83
CA ASP A 107 4.42 21.22 3.54
C ASP A 107 4.64 20.23 4.71
N ASP A 108 3.59 19.98 5.50
CA ASP A 108 3.69 19.26 6.78
C ASP A 108 2.94 17.92 6.81
N GLY A 109 2.34 17.51 5.69
CA GLY A 109 1.54 16.31 5.56
C GLY A 109 0.18 16.36 6.28
N ARG A 110 -0.15 17.49 6.97
CA ARG A 110 -1.38 17.64 7.72
C ARG A 110 -2.42 18.42 6.94
N THR A 111 -3.47 17.75 6.49
CA THR A 111 -4.63 18.40 5.87
C THR A 111 -5.43 19.21 6.91
N ARG A 112 -5.81 20.44 6.55
CA ARG A 112 -6.60 21.34 7.41
C ARG A 112 -8.00 21.56 6.85
N THR A 113 -8.96 21.78 7.73
CA THR A 113 -10.33 22.12 7.35
C THR A 113 -10.44 23.56 6.85
N LEU A 114 -11.51 23.88 6.10
CA LEU A 114 -11.74 25.26 5.63
C LEU A 114 -11.87 26.27 6.77
N GLU A 115 -12.34 25.83 7.95
CA GLU A 115 -12.45 26.68 9.13
C GLU A 115 -11.10 26.97 9.77
N GLU A 116 -10.22 25.95 9.88
CA GLU A 116 -8.86 26.12 10.41
C GLU A 116 -8.05 27.06 9.52
N VAL A 117 -8.10 26.85 8.20
CA VAL A 117 -7.46 27.77 7.25
C VAL A 117 -8.07 29.16 7.33
N GLY A 118 -9.40 29.27 7.48
CA GLY A 118 -10.08 30.55 7.65
C GLY A 118 -9.60 31.32 8.88
N LYS A 119 -9.40 30.64 10.01
CA LYS A 119 -8.83 31.22 11.23
C LYS A 119 -7.42 31.77 11.01
N GLU A 120 -6.55 31.03 10.32
CA GLU A 120 -5.17 31.43 10.03
C GLU A 120 -5.10 32.70 9.16
N PHE A 121 -6.03 32.84 8.20
CA PHE A 121 -6.11 34.02 7.32
C PHE A 121 -7.05 35.13 7.82
N ASN A 122 -7.68 34.97 8.97
CA ASN A 122 -8.71 35.90 9.52
C ASN A 122 -9.85 36.17 8.52
N VAL A 123 -10.34 35.12 7.86
CA VAL A 123 -11.46 35.19 6.90
C VAL A 123 -12.48 34.08 7.16
N THR A 124 -13.68 34.26 6.61
CA THR A 124 -14.75 33.28 6.73
C THR A 124 -14.44 31.98 5.96
N ARG A 125 -14.98 30.85 6.42
CA ARG A 125 -14.93 29.54 5.74
C ARG A 125 -15.31 29.64 4.26
N GLU A 126 -16.38 30.40 3.95
CA GLU A 126 -16.85 30.57 2.59
C GLU A 126 -15.85 31.34 1.72
N ARG A 127 -15.12 32.27 2.29
CA ARG A 127 -14.09 33.01 1.56
C ARG A 127 -12.91 32.09 1.18
N ILE A 128 -12.50 31.19 2.09
CA ILE A 128 -11.49 30.19 1.78
C ILE A 128 -11.98 29.24 0.69
N ARG A 129 -13.22 28.77 0.74
CA ARG A 129 -13.83 27.93 -0.31
C ARG A 129 -13.78 28.57 -1.69
N GLN A 130 -14.06 29.90 -1.76
CA GLN A 130 -13.97 30.65 -3.01
C GLN A 130 -12.54 30.75 -3.54
N ILE A 131 -11.56 30.99 -2.64
CA ILE A 131 -10.14 31.08 -3.02
C ILE A 131 -9.66 29.69 -3.53
N GLU A 132 -9.96 28.60 -2.80
CA GLU A 132 -9.66 27.22 -3.20
C GLU A 132 -10.24 26.88 -4.58
N ALA A 133 -11.54 27.12 -4.79
CA ALA A 133 -12.21 26.86 -6.04
C ALA A 133 -11.60 27.67 -7.21
N LYS A 134 -11.23 28.93 -6.98
CA LYS A 134 -10.57 29.77 -7.98
C LYS A 134 -9.17 29.27 -8.31
N ALA A 135 -8.39 28.88 -7.30
CA ALA A 135 -7.04 28.35 -7.46
C ALA A 135 -7.07 27.02 -8.25
N LEU A 136 -7.93 26.09 -7.86
CA LEU A 136 -8.09 24.81 -8.56
C LEU A 136 -8.55 24.99 -10.01
N ARG A 137 -9.44 25.96 -10.27
CA ARG A 137 -9.84 26.28 -11.66
C ARG A 137 -8.67 26.79 -12.51
N LYS A 138 -7.79 27.61 -11.91
CA LYS A 138 -6.57 28.04 -12.58
C LYS A 138 -5.60 26.91 -12.88
N LEU A 139 -5.47 25.93 -11.97
CA LEU A 139 -4.61 24.75 -12.15
C LEU A 139 -5.17 23.79 -13.22
N ARG A 140 -6.48 23.67 -13.34
CA ARG A 140 -7.15 22.85 -14.39
C ARG A 140 -7.00 23.41 -15.80
N HIS A 141 -6.46 24.61 -15.98
CA HIS A 141 -6.24 25.15 -17.32
C HIS A 141 -5.29 24.24 -18.14
N PRO A 142 -5.59 23.94 -19.40
CA PRO A 142 -4.84 22.97 -20.22
C PRO A 142 -3.33 23.19 -20.25
N SER A 143 -2.89 24.46 -20.24
CA SER A 143 -1.45 24.81 -20.21
C SER A 143 -0.72 24.36 -18.94
N ARG A 144 -1.43 24.25 -17.81
CA ARG A 144 -0.89 23.82 -16.53
C ARG A 144 -1.14 22.34 -16.31
N ALA A 145 -2.31 21.84 -16.67
CA ALA A 145 -2.65 20.42 -16.58
C ALA A 145 -1.63 19.53 -17.34
N ARG A 146 -1.11 20.01 -18.47
CA ARG A 146 -0.06 19.30 -19.22
C ARG A 146 1.23 19.04 -18.44
N MET A 147 1.53 19.86 -17.44
CA MET A 147 2.74 19.67 -16.60
C MET A 147 2.59 18.47 -15.65
N LEU A 148 1.37 18.00 -15.42
CA LEU A 148 1.09 16.80 -14.61
C LEU A 148 0.76 15.56 -15.46
N ASN A 149 0.72 15.69 -16.80
CA ASN A 149 0.51 14.55 -17.67
C ASN A 149 1.65 13.53 -17.48
N GLY A 150 1.29 12.28 -17.23
CA GLY A 150 2.24 11.19 -16.96
C GLY A 150 2.32 10.76 -15.48
N TYR A 151 1.65 11.50 -14.57
CA TYR A 151 1.55 11.15 -13.15
C TYR A 151 0.15 10.64 -12.76
N ASP A 152 -0.74 10.39 -13.73
CA ASP A 152 -2.13 9.95 -13.49
C ASP A 152 -2.26 8.50 -13.00
N VAL A 153 -1.14 7.80 -12.75
CA VAL A 153 -1.08 6.36 -12.44
C VAL A 153 -0.41 6.07 -11.08
N LEU A 154 -0.16 7.09 -10.27
CA LEU A 154 0.41 6.91 -8.92
C LEU A 154 -0.66 6.89 -7.84
#